data_54aa0a0e9ac7b8503c4426132362a6d0
#
_entry.id   54aa0a0e9ac7b8503c4426132362a6d0
#
_cell.length_a   1.000
_cell.length_b   1.000
_cell.length_c   1.000
_cell.angle_alpha   90.00
_cell.angle_beta   90.00
_cell.angle_gamma   90.00
#
_symmetry.space_group_name_H-M   'P 1'
#
loop_
_entity.id
_entity.type
_entity.pdbx_description
1 polymer ?
#
loop_
_entity_poly.entity_id
_entity_poly.type
_entity_poly.pdbx_seq_one_letter_code
_entity_poly.pdbx_strand_id
1 'polypeptide(L)'
;MRITVAAALALATAAPALPAQVFRQKDFDAYVARGLQVLRTPGASIAVVRNGRMLFAKGYGVRTIGDTARVDAHTLFQIASNTKAFTTAALAILVDEGKLAWDDPVTKFLPGFQLYDPYVTRELTVRDLVTHKSGLGLGAGDLLWFHSSYNRAEIAHRIRFARPASSFRSAYAYDNVLYIVAGEIFPAVAGQSWDDVVKTRVFTPLGMSESGTTTAFFTSSRNAATPHGIEDGKLQVVPLDSVDNISPAGGIASNVTDLARWLVCRLDSGRYSGGGGRLFSEAQAREMWSGQTILPIPDPPPPLAALRPNFAEYGLGWRLRDYLGRKVVSHTGGLAGMSSQITLVPAEKLGVVILTNSESDLMAALTYRLLDDLLGAPRPRADWVAAFAQADQIARARADSTLQAGRAGRDSMSQPSLPLARYAGPYRDDLYGDASVALEDGRLVLRFSRSPAFVGDLEHWQYDTFIARWRAKHLEDAYVTFALTPDGAVDRFQMAAVSPLADFSFDYQDLLFRPVAAPR
;
A
#
# COMPACT_ATOMS: atom_id res chain seq x y z
N MET A 1 51.38 -53.55 25.87
CA MET A 1 50.54 -53.29 24.66
C MET A 1 50.37 -51.77 24.57
N ARG A 2 51.16 -51.10 23.74
CA ARG A 2 51.12 -49.63 23.57
C ARG A 2 50.25 -49.33 22.35
N ILE A 3 49.16 -48.61 22.54
CA ILE A 3 48.26 -48.19 21.46
C ILE A 3 48.72 -46.78 21.02
N THR A 4 49.21 -46.70 19.78
CA THR A 4 49.59 -45.42 19.16
C THR A 4 48.35 -44.86 18.47
N VAL A 5 47.89 -43.70 18.96
CA VAL A 5 46.77 -42.93 18.30
C VAL A 5 47.42 -42.02 17.28
N ALA A 6 47.13 -42.27 15.99
CA ALA A 6 47.49 -41.37 14.89
C ALA A 6 46.45 -40.26 14.77
N ALA A 7 46.85 -39.03 14.98
CA ALA A 7 46.01 -37.85 14.73
C ALA A 7 46.08 -37.48 13.25
N ALA A 8 44.94 -37.61 12.54
CA ALA A 8 44.79 -37.12 11.17
C ALA A 8 44.48 -35.59 11.21
N LEU A 9 45.43 -34.80 10.74
CA LEU A 9 45.23 -33.37 10.49
C LEU A 9 44.41 -33.19 9.21
N ALA A 10 43.13 -32.78 9.34
CA ALA A 10 42.32 -32.37 8.20
C ALA A 10 42.71 -30.92 7.80
N LEU A 11 43.42 -30.78 6.69
CA LEU A 11 43.60 -29.46 6.04
C LEU A 11 42.26 -29.02 5.46
N ALA A 12 41.62 -28.09 6.14
CA ALA A 12 40.49 -27.35 5.55
C ALA A 12 41.05 -26.37 4.52
N THR A 13 40.93 -26.70 3.24
CA THR A 13 41.21 -25.79 2.13
C THR A 13 40.14 -24.68 2.15
N ALA A 14 40.49 -23.51 2.63
CA ALA A 14 39.68 -22.31 2.50
C ALA A 14 39.52 -22.01 0.99
N ALA A 15 38.32 -22.16 0.47
CA ALA A 15 38.00 -21.72 -0.88
C ALA A 15 38.28 -20.19 -0.97
N PRO A 16 38.94 -19.72 -2.03
CA PRO A 16 39.22 -18.29 -2.18
C PRO A 16 37.89 -17.53 -2.20
N ALA A 17 37.73 -16.61 -1.26
CA ALA A 17 36.61 -15.67 -1.29
C ALA A 17 36.70 -14.88 -2.60
N LEU A 18 35.73 -15.06 -3.48
CA LEU A 18 35.60 -14.24 -4.70
C LEU A 18 35.58 -12.76 -4.28
N PRO A 19 36.36 -11.89 -4.93
CA PRO A 19 36.40 -10.50 -4.56
C PRO A 19 34.98 -9.91 -4.64
N ALA A 20 34.54 -9.28 -3.54
CA ALA A 20 33.26 -8.58 -3.51
C ALA A 20 33.27 -7.55 -4.65
N GLN A 21 32.33 -7.69 -5.56
CA GLN A 21 32.28 -6.79 -6.71
C GLN A 21 31.94 -5.39 -6.20
N VAL A 22 32.80 -4.44 -6.49
CA VAL A 22 32.58 -3.02 -6.18
C VAL A 22 31.34 -2.58 -6.96
N PHE A 23 30.31 -2.09 -6.25
CA PHE A 23 29.14 -1.47 -6.84
C PHE A 23 29.58 -0.35 -7.78
N ARG A 24 29.19 -0.43 -9.05
CA ARG A 24 29.52 0.58 -10.07
C ARG A 24 28.27 1.40 -10.38
N GLN A 25 28.21 2.60 -9.85
CA GLN A 25 27.06 3.49 -10.03
C GLN A 25 26.73 3.74 -11.51
N LYS A 26 27.74 3.89 -12.38
CA LYS A 26 27.54 4.10 -13.83
C LYS A 26 26.80 2.94 -14.50
N ASP A 27 27.08 1.70 -14.11
CA ASP A 27 26.39 0.51 -14.65
C ASP A 27 24.95 0.46 -14.13
N PHE A 28 24.74 0.87 -12.88
CA PHE A 28 23.41 1.00 -12.30
C PHE A 28 22.61 2.15 -12.94
N ASP A 29 23.22 3.30 -13.23
CA ASP A 29 22.57 4.41 -13.92
C ASP A 29 22.04 3.98 -15.31
N ALA A 30 22.83 3.22 -16.06
CA ALA A 30 22.40 2.67 -17.36
C ALA A 30 21.25 1.67 -17.21
N TYR A 31 21.28 0.85 -16.13
CA TYR A 31 20.20 -0.08 -15.81
C TYR A 31 18.91 0.64 -15.47
N VAL A 32 18.96 1.70 -14.66
CA VAL A 32 17.80 2.54 -14.34
C VAL A 32 17.21 3.19 -15.60
N ALA A 33 18.07 3.77 -16.47
CA ALA A 33 17.62 4.41 -17.71
C ALA A 33 16.86 3.42 -18.61
N ARG A 34 17.34 2.18 -18.73
CA ARG A 34 16.62 1.10 -19.43
C ARG A 34 15.31 0.73 -18.73
N GLY A 35 15.34 0.63 -17.40
CA GLY A 35 14.17 0.30 -16.59
C GLY A 35 13.02 1.30 -16.76
N LEU A 36 13.32 2.59 -16.77
CA LEU A 36 12.36 3.67 -17.03
C LEU A 36 11.63 3.47 -18.36
N GLN A 37 12.35 3.05 -19.40
CA GLN A 37 11.78 2.82 -20.74
C GLN A 37 10.94 1.55 -20.77
N VAL A 38 11.50 0.42 -20.33
CA VAL A 38 10.85 -0.91 -20.41
C VAL A 38 9.59 -0.98 -19.56
N LEU A 39 9.64 -0.41 -18.33
CA LEU A 39 8.53 -0.41 -17.37
C LEU A 39 7.71 0.90 -17.42
N ARG A 40 7.88 1.70 -18.48
CA ARG A 40 7.06 2.87 -18.81
C ARG A 40 6.89 3.83 -17.62
N THR A 41 8.00 4.17 -16.95
CA THR A 41 8.04 5.07 -15.80
C THR A 41 8.68 6.39 -16.19
N PRO A 42 8.00 7.55 -16.06
CA PRO A 42 8.56 8.85 -16.47
C PRO A 42 9.77 9.26 -15.64
N GLY A 43 9.75 9.00 -14.34
CA GLY A 43 10.82 9.38 -13.43
C GLY A 43 10.90 8.52 -12.17
N ALA A 44 12.10 8.49 -11.60
CA ALA A 44 12.37 7.80 -10.34
C ALA A 44 13.40 8.59 -9.52
N SER A 45 13.33 8.49 -8.20
CA SER A 45 14.37 8.95 -7.28
C SER A 45 14.81 7.81 -6.39
N ILE A 46 16.12 7.68 -6.16
CA ILE A 46 16.73 6.52 -5.49
C ILE A 46 17.77 7.00 -4.49
N ALA A 47 17.73 6.45 -3.27
CA ALA A 47 18.86 6.57 -2.35
C ALA A 47 19.24 5.21 -1.77
N VAL A 48 20.52 5.06 -1.50
CA VAL A 48 21.11 3.90 -0.84
C VAL A 48 21.94 4.38 0.35
N VAL A 49 21.70 3.76 1.50
CA VAL A 49 22.49 3.98 2.71
C VAL A 49 23.17 2.68 3.13
N ARG A 50 24.41 2.76 3.62
CA ARG A 50 25.12 1.61 4.19
C ARG A 50 26.04 2.06 5.32
N ASN A 51 26.09 1.30 6.42
CA ASN A 51 26.93 1.58 7.59
C ASN A 51 26.76 3.01 8.14
N GLY A 52 25.50 3.48 8.23
CA GLY A 52 25.16 4.80 8.74
C GLY A 52 25.46 5.98 7.81
N ARG A 53 25.80 5.72 6.54
CA ARG A 53 26.14 6.75 5.54
C ARG A 53 25.33 6.58 4.27
N MET A 54 24.97 7.69 3.67
CA MET A 54 24.40 7.71 2.30
C MET A 54 25.51 7.39 1.30
N LEU A 55 25.34 6.34 0.51
CA LEU A 55 26.24 6.00 -0.60
C LEU A 55 25.98 6.88 -1.81
N PHE A 56 24.69 7.05 -2.15
CA PHE A 56 24.24 8.01 -3.15
C PHE A 56 22.75 8.33 -2.95
N ALA A 57 22.34 9.50 -3.49
CA ALA A 57 20.94 9.89 -3.70
C ALA A 57 20.86 10.56 -5.07
N LYS A 58 19.93 10.09 -5.95
CA LYS A 58 19.87 10.56 -7.33
C LYS A 58 18.48 10.43 -7.94
N GLY A 59 18.09 11.45 -8.72
CA GLY A 59 16.90 11.41 -9.56
C GLY A 59 17.21 11.00 -11.00
N TYR A 60 16.22 10.43 -11.66
CA TYR A 60 16.27 9.95 -13.05
C TYR A 60 14.95 10.29 -13.75
N GLY A 61 15.02 10.55 -15.05
CA GLY A 61 13.83 10.85 -15.84
C GLY A 61 13.27 12.25 -15.58
N VAL A 62 11.96 12.40 -15.71
CA VAL A 62 11.24 13.68 -15.64
C VAL A 62 10.12 13.63 -14.60
N ARG A 63 9.77 14.80 -14.03
CA ARG A 63 8.68 14.94 -13.07
C ARG A 63 7.32 14.76 -13.72
N THR A 64 7.18 15.21 -14.95
CA THR A 64 5.96 15.10 -15.74
C THR A 64 6.33 14.64 -17.16
N ILE A 65 5.59 13.66 -17.69
CA ILE A 65 5.78 13.22 -19.08
C ILE A 65 5.54 14.40 -20.04
N GLY A 66 6.42 14.55 -21.04
CA GLY A 66 6.34 15.67 -21.99
C GLY A 66 6.96 16.98 -21.50
N ASP A 67 7.40 17.07 -20.23
CA ASP A 67 8.09 18.22 -19.67
C ASP A 67 9.62 17.99 -19.64
N THR A 68 10.38 19.08 -19.48
CA THR A 68 11.85 19.08 -19.34
C THR A 68 12.30 19.04 -17.88
N ALA A 69 11.42 19.30 -16.92
CA ALA A 69 11.72 19.33 -15.50
C ALA A 69 12.16 17.95 -14.99
N ARG A 70 13.42 17.85 -14.56
CA ARG A 70 14.05 16.58 -14.15
C ARG A 70 13.64 16.21 -12.74
N VAL A 71 13.54 14.90 -12.48
CA VAL A 71 13.56 14.36 -11.12
C VAL A 71 14.97 14.47 -10.57
N ASP A 72 15.10 14.90 -9.31
CA ASP A 72 16.34 14.95 -8.54
C ASP A 72 16.16 14.25 -7.17
N ALA A 73 17.19 14.32 -6.31
CA ALA A 73 17.16 13.70 -5.00
C ALA A 73 16.23 14.40 -3.98
N HIS A 74 15.79 15.61 -4.29
CA HIS A 74 14.90 16.44 -3.48
C HIS A 74 13.48 16.50 -4.04
N THR A 75 13.22 15.88 -5.19
CA THR A 75 11.88 15.81 -5.76
C THR A 75 10.94 15.08 -4.81
N LEU A 76 9.83 15.71 -4.47
CA LEU A 76 8.80 15.14 -3.59
C LEU A 76 7.95 14.11 -4.33
N PHE A 77 7.65 13.03 -3.64
CA PHE A 77 6.68 12.00 -4.02
C PHE A 77 5.76 11.73 -2.82
N GLN A 78 4.52 11.37 -3.07
CA GLN A 78 3.70 10.74 -2.04
C GLN A 78 4.26 9.32 -1.83
N ILE A 79 4.60 8.96 -0.58
CA ILE A 79 5.20 7.65 -0.27
C ILE A 79 4.18 6.60 0.11
N ALA A 80 2.90 6.99 0.11
CA ALA A 80 1.78 6.09 0.37
C ALA A 80 2.00 5.22 1.62
N SER A 81 1.77 3.92 1.54
CA SER A 81 1.82 3.00 2.68
C SER A 81 3.18 2.85 3.37
N ASN A 82 4.27 3.41 2.82
CA ASN A 82 5.51 3.55 3.60
C ASN A 82 5.31 4.46 4.82
N THR A 83 4.25 5.26 4.85
CA THR A 83 3.78 6.06 6.00
C THR A 83 3.51 5.19 7.24
N LYS A 84 3.02 3.96 7.07
CA LYS A 84 2.68 3.05 8.17
C LYS A 84 3.84 2.82 9.14
N ALA A 85 5.06 2.77 8.60
CA ALA A 85 6.28 2.65 9.38
C ALA A 85 6.56 3.88 10.28
N PHE A 86 6.14 5.07 9.85
CA PHE A 86 6.24 6.30 10.63
C PHE A 86 5.16 6.36 11.71
N THR A 87 3.95 5.92 11.41
CA THR A 87 2.85 5.80 12.37
C THR A 87 3.23 4.87 13.51
N THR A 88 3.78 3.69 13.20
CA THR A 88 4.23 2.75 14.24
C THR A 88 5.44 3.26 15.02
N ALA A 89 6.34 4.01 14.39
CA ALA A 89 7.44 4.66 15.10
C ALA A 89 6.94 5.77 16.06
N ALA A 90 5.94 6.55 15.64
CA ALA A 90 5.32 7.55 16.49
C ALA A 90 4.60 6.91 17.70
N LEU A 91 3.89 5.77 17.49
CA LEU A 91 3.33 4.99 18.59
C LEU A 91 4.42 4.43 19.50
N ALA A 92 5.53 3.90 18.96
CA ALA A 92 6.65 3.38 19.72
C ALA A 92 7.30 4.44 20.63
N ILE A 93 7.36 5.70 20.20
CA ILE A 93 7.79 6.82 21.04
C ILE A 93 6.87 6.97 22.27
N LEU A 94 5.56 6.90 22.05
CA LEU A 94 4.58 7.00 23.15
C LEU A 94 4.62 5.78 24.08
N VAL A 95 4.95 4.58 23.56
CA VAL A 95 5.20 3.38 24.38
C VAL A 95 6.42 3.58 25.28
N ASP A 96 7.53 4.08 24.73
CA ASP A 96 8.75 4.36 25.52
C ASP A 96 8.51 5.42 26.60
N GLU A 97 7.59 6.34 26.38
CA GLU A 97 7.15 7.35 27.36
C GLU A 97 6.17 6.80 28.41
N GLY A 98 5.77 5.53 28.31
CA GLY A 98 4.79 4.92 29.20
C GLY A 98 3.37 5.46 29.08
N LYS A 99 3.07 6.18 27.99
CA LYS A 99 1.75 6.77 27.73
C LYS A 99 0.74 5.78 27.20
N LEU A 100 1.19 4.73 26.51
CA LEU A 100 0.41 3.59 26.07
C LEU A 100 1.27 2.33 26.04
N ALA A 101 0.62 1.16 26.00
CA ALA A 101 1.24 -0.12 25.70
C ALA A 101 0.69 -0.68 24.39
N TRP A 102 1.49 -1.48 23.65
CA TRP A 102 1.03 -2.13 22.42
C TRP A 102 -0.21 -2.97 22.63
N ASP A 103 -0.35 -3.60 23.81
CA ASP A 103 -1.44 -4.50 24.14
C ASP A 103 -2.57 -3.82 24.94
N ASP A 104 -2.55 -2.48 25.06
CA ASP A 104 -3.69 -1.72 25.56
C ASP A 104 -4.89 -1.85 24.60
N PRO A 105 -6.12 -2.06 25.12
CA PRO A 105 -7.31 -2.07 24.28
C PRO A 105 -7.56 -0.70 23.66
N VAL A 106 -7.96 -0.67 22.39
CA VAL A 106 -8.25 0.57 21.65
C VAL A 106 -9.31 1.42 22.34
N THR A 107 -10.31 0.76 22.95
CA THR A 107 -11.41 1.41 23.69
C THR A 107 -10.95 2.20 24.91
N LYS A 108 -9.73 1.96 25.44
CA LYS A 108 -9.11 2.77 26.50
C LYS A 108 -8.88 4.21 26.04
N PHE A 109 -8.53 4.39 24.77
CA PHE A 109 -8.19 5.69 24.19
C PHE A 109 -9.33 6.28 23.36
N LEU A 110 -10.14 5.41 22.75
CA LEU A 110 -11.29 5.73 21.92
C LEU A 110 -12.55 5.04 22.47
N PRO A 111 -13.16 5.52 23.56
CA PRO A 111 -14.27 4.83 24.23
C PRO A 111 -15.49 4.57 23.33
N GLY A 112 -15.69 5.40 22.30
CA GLY A 112 -16.78 5.25 21.32
C GLY A 112 -16.48 4.36 20.12
N PHE A 113 -15.25 3.83 20.02
CA PHE A 113 -14.82 2.96 18.93
C PHE A 113 -15.52 1.60 19.00
N GLN A 114 -15.95 1.11 17.84
CA GLN A 114 -16.59 -0.20 17.71
C GLN A 114 -16.19 -0.84 16.38
N LEU A 115 -16.13 -2.15 16.37
CA LEU A 115 -16.18 -3.00 15.19
C LEU A 115 -17.52 -3.75 15.16
N TYR A 116 -17.79 -4.43 14.06
CA TYR A 116 -19.04 -5.19 13.88
C TYR A 116 -19.29 -6.20 15.01
N ASP A 117 -18.24 -6.92 15.43
CA ASP A 117 -18.30 -7.87 16.53
C ASP A 117 -17.96 -7.18 17.86
N PRO A 118 -18.89 -7.19 18.86
CA PRO A 118 -18.64 -6.62 20.19
C PRO A 118 -17.49 -7.30 20.96
N TYR A 119 -17.23 -8.59 20.74
CA TYR A 119 -16.08 -9.28 21.33
C TYR A 119 -14.78 -8.71 20.75
N VAL A 120 -14.66 -8.63 19.43
CA VAL A 120 -13.48 -8.05 18.77
C VAL A 120 -13.27 -6.59 19.19
N THR A 121 -14.35 -5.82 19.33
CA THR A 121 -14.28 -4.43 19.83
C THR A 121 -13.58 -4.32 21.19
N ARG A 122 -13.87 -5.23 22.13
CA ARG A 122 -13.26 -5.22 23.47
C ARG A 122 -11.82 -5.70 23.48
N GLU A 123 -11.52 -6.69 22.62
CA GLU A 123 -10.23 -7.39 22.62
C GLU A 123 -9.20 -6.74 21.67
N LEU A 124 -9.63 -5.84 20.78
CA LEU A 124 -8.75 -5.17 19.81
C LEU A 124 -7.76 -4.26 20.53
N THR A 125 -6.47 -4.52 20.31
CA THR A 125 -5.38 -3.76 20.92
C THR A 125 -4.77 -2.75 19.93
N VAL A 126 -3.96 -1.80 20.44
CA VAL A 126 -3.17 -0.89 19.60
C VAL A 126 -2.30 -1.68 18.63
N ARG A 127 -1.73 -2.81 19.06
CA ARG A 127 -0.96 -3.75 18.23
C ARG A 127 -1.80 -4.29 17.06
N ASP A 128 -3.04 -4.68 17.32
CA ASP A 128 -3.89 -5.26 16.29
C ASP A 128 -4.25 -4.26 15.20
N LEU A 129 -4.35 -2.96 15.52
CA LEU A 129 -4.59 -1.89 14.53
C LEU A 129 -3.51 -1.82 13.45
N VAL A 130 -2.29 -2.27 13.74
CA VAL A 130 -1.12 -2.08 12.86
C VAL A 130 -0.53 -3.39 12.36
N THR A 131 -1.22 -4.53 12.52
CA THR A 131 -0.70 -5.86 12.17
C THR A 131 -1.55 -6.64 11.17
N HIS A 132 -2.65 -6.05 10.65
CA HIS A 132 -3.47 -6.65 9.58
C HIS A 132 -4.04 -8.05 9.88
N LYS A 133 -4.51 -8.27 11.13
CA LYS A 133 -5.14 -9.54 11.57
C LYS A 133 -6.43 -9.32 12.33
N SER A 134 -7.14 -8.25 12.05
CA SER A 134 -8.37 -7.86 12.75
C SER A 134 -9.58 -8.76 12.49
N GLY A 135 -9.53 -9.55 11.41
CA GLY A 135 -10.68 -10.30 10.90
C GLY A 135 -11.43 -9.58 9.78
N LEU A 136 -11.17 -8.30 9.54
CA LEU A 136 -11.68 -7.58 8.36
C LEU A 136 -11.11 -8.17 7.07
N GLY A 137 -11.80 -7.97 5.95
CA GLY A 137 -11.35 -8.37 4.63
C GLY A 137 -10.20 -7.51 4.10
N LEU A 138 -9.57 -7.97 3.02
CA LEU A 138 -8.54 -7.22 2.31
C LEU A 138 -9.13 -5.91 1.77
N GLY A 139 -8.60 -4.77 2.20
CA GLY A 139 -9.05 -3.44 1.79
C GLY A 139 -10.38 -3.01 2.39
N ALA A 140 -10.94 -3.75 3.38
CA ALA A 140 -12.25 -3.45 3.95
C ALA A 140 -12.37 -1.99 4.41
N GLY A 141 -13.37 -1.29 3.86
CA GLY A 141 -13.64 0.11 4.14
C GLY A 141 -12.76 1.10 3.36
N ASP A 142 -11.96 0.66 2.39
CA ASP A 142 -11.08 1.57 1.64
C ASP A 142 -11.88 2.60 0.81
N LEU A 143 -13.08 2.29 0.32
CA LEU A 143 -13.95 3.29 -0.32
C LEU A 143 -14.43 4.39 0.64
N LEU A 144 -14.24 4.27 1.96
CA LEU A 144 -14.49 5.35 2.91
C LEU A 144 -13.43 6.46 2.83
N TRP A 145 -12.21 6.15 2.40
CA TRP A 145 -11.18 7.17 2.23
C TRP A 145 -10.92 7.49 0.75
N PHE A 146 -11.02 6.49 -0.13
CA PHE A 146 -10.65 6.61 -1.54
C PHE A 146 -11.60 7.54 -2.29
N HIS A 147 -11.09 8.68 -2.78
CA HIS A 147 -11.84 9.75 -3.44
C HIS A 147 -13.08 10.24 -2.67
N SER A 148 -13.12 10.05 -1.35
CA SER A 148 -14.27 10.40 -0.53
C SER A 148 -14.08 11.71 0.26
N SER A 149 -15.20 12.29 0.68
CA SER A 149 -15.25 13.48 1.54
C SER A 149 -15.40 13.15 3.05
N TYR A 150 -15.25 11.89 3.43
CA TYR A 150 -15.23 11.50 4.84
C TYR A 150 -13.92 11.95 5.50
N ASN A 151 -14.02 12.45 6.73
CA ASN A 151 -12.85 12.71 7.57
C ASN A 151 -12.45 11.45 8.36
N ARG A 152 -11.27 11.46 9.00
CA ARG A 152 -10.73 10.32 9.77
C ARG A 152 -11.66 9.83 10.87
N ALA A 153 -12.29 10.73 11.60
CA ALA A 153 -13.22 10.37 12.68
C ALA A 153 -14.50 9.69 12.14
N GLU A 154 -15.03 10.19 11.01
CA GLU A 154 -16.16 9.54 10.33
C GLU A 154 -15.78 8.14 9.84
N ILE A 155 -14.58 7.96 9.27
CA ILE A 155 -14.08 6.65 8.81
C ILE A 155 -13.93 5.70 10.00
N ALA A 156 -13.28 6.13 11.08
CA ALA A 156 -13.13 5.34 12.31
C ALA A 156 -14.48 4.98 12.96
N HIS A 157 -15.50 5.81 12.78
CA HIS A 157 -16.85 5.50 13.23
C HIS A 157 -17.53 4.47 12.32
N ARG A 158 -17.38 4.58 11.00
CA ARG A 158 -18.11 3.77 10.01
C ARG A 158 -17.60 2.35 9.90
N ILE A 159 -16.34 2.08 10.18
CA ILE A 159 -15.77 0.73 10.09
C ILE A 159 -16.53 -0.30 10.98
N ARG A 160 -17.31 0.15 11.94
CA ARG A 160 -18.19 -0.71 12.76
C ARG A 160 -19.22 -1.51 11.96
N PHE A 161 -19.55 -1.07 10.76
CA PHE A 161 -20.49 -1.72 9.87
C PHE A 161 -19.80 -2.72 8.92
N ALA A 162 -18.47 -2.70 8.82
CA ALA A 162 -17.73 -3.66 8.02
C ALA A 162 -17.81 -5.06 8.63
N ARG A 163 -18.36 -6.01 7.87
CA ARG A 163 -18.50 -7.39 8.32
C ARG A 163 -17.15 -8.10 8.31
N PRO A 164 -16.82 -8.93 9.30
CA PRO A 164 -15.60 -9.70 9.28
C PRO A 164 -15.62 -10.74 8.17
N ALA A 165 -14.49 -10.90 7.48
CA ALA A 165 -14.27 -11.93 6.46
C ALA A 165 -13.60 -13.19 7.05
N SER A 166 -12.99 -13.07 8.24
CA SER A 166 -12.34 -14.17 8.95
C SER A 166 -12.47 -13.99 10.47
N SER A 167 -12.10 -15.01 11.24
CA SER A 167 -12.05 -14.90 12.69
C SER A 167 -10.95 -13.93 13.13
N PHE A 168 -11.16 -13.24 14.24
CA PHE A 168 -10.20 -12.33 14.84
C PHE A 168 -8.82 -13.00 15.03
N ARG A 169 -7.76 -12.35 14.61
CA ARG A 169 -6.36 -12.78 14.67
C ARG A 169 -6.03 -14.08 13.92
N SER A 170 -6.94 -14.61 13.07
CA SER A 170 -6.73 -15.90 12.40
C SER A 170 -6.05 -15.81 11.04
N ALA A 171 -6.20 -14.69 10.34
CA ALA A 171 -5.69 -14.51 8.98
C ALA A 171 -5.11 -13.11 8.75
N TYR A 172 -4.18 -13.02 7.81
CA TYR A 172 -3.70 -11.75 7.29
C TYR A 172 -4.68 -11.20 6.24
N ALA A 173 -5.11 -9.97 6.44
CA ALA A 173 -5.81 -9.18 5.43
C ALA A 173 -5.39 -7.72 5.58
N TYR A 174 -4.73 -7.19 4.53
CA TYR A 174 -4.22 -5.82 4.55
C TYR A 174 -5.37 -4.82 4.65
N ASP A 175 -5.26 -3.86 5.56
CA ASP A 175 -6.31 -2.93 5.94
C ASP A 175 -5.70 -1.53 6.19
N ASN A 176 -6.17 -0.52 5.48
CA ASN A 176 -5.74 0.86 5.65
C ASN A 176 -6.52 1.55 6.78
N VAL A 177 -7.80 1.24 6.93
CA VAL A 177 -8.70 1.95 7.84
C VAL A 177 -8.28 1.81 9.31
N LEU A 178 -7.73 0.67 9.72
CA LEU A 178 -7.25 0.51 11.10
C LEU A 178 -6.01 1.35 11.41
N TYR A 179 -5.19 1.70 10.40
CA TYR A 179 -4.13 2.71 10.58
C TYR A 179 -4.71 4.12 10.75
N ILE A 180 -5.86 4.43 10.11
CA ILE A 180 -6.58 5.68 10.37
C ILE A 180 -7.04 5.70 11.83
N VAL A 181 -7.63 4.60 12.33
CA VAL A 181 -8.02 4.46 13.75
C VAL A 181 -6.81 4.63 14.67
N ALA A 182 -5.65 4.04 14.32
CA ALA A 182 -4.41 4.24 15.08
C ALA A 182 -3.99 5.71 15.12
N GLY A 183 -4.22 6.46 14.05
CA GLY A 183 -3.99 7.92 14.00
C GLY A 183 -4.90 8.70 14.95
N GLU A 184 -6.14 8.25 15.15
CA GLU A 184 -7.09 8.91 16.03
C GLU A 184 -6.80 8.68 17.54
N ILE A 185 -5.87 7.78 17.88
CA ILE A 185 -5.42 7.59 19.27
C ILE A 185 -4.53 8.76 19.74
N PHE A 186 -3.77 9.40 18.85
CA PHE A 186 -2.78 10.43 19.20
C PHE A 186 -3.35 11.64 19.97
N PRO A 187 -4.50 12.20 19.61
CA PRO A 187 -5.10 13.29 20.40
C PRO A 187 -5.38 12.90 21.85
N ALA A 188 -5.84 11.67 22.10
CA ALA A 188 -6.14 11.19 23.45
C ALA A 188 -4.87 10.93 24.29
N VAL A 189 -3.77 10.48 23.66
CA VAL A 189 -2.56 10.06 24.35
C VAL A 189 -1.50 11.18 24.42
N ALA A 190 -1.34 11.95 23.34
CA ALA A 190 -0.31 12.97 23.19
C ALA A 190 -0.85 14.42 23.29
N GLY A 191 -2.17 14.62 23.25
CA GLY A 191 -2.79 15.95 23.17
C GLY A 191 -2.53 16.67 21.84
N GLN A 192 -2.06 15.95 20.82
CA GLN A 192 -1.67 16.49 19.51
C GLN A 192 -2.20 15.56 18.41
N SER A 193 -2.39 16.09 17.21
CA SER A 193 -2.75 15.28 16.05
C SER A 193 -1.62 14.32 15.67
N TRP A 194 -1.94 13.27 14.94
CA TRP A 194 -0.93 12.38 14.35
C TRP A 194 0.06 13.18 13.49
N ASP A 195 -0.46 14.11 12.70
CA ASP A 195 0.33 14.97 11.81
C ASP A 195 1.38 15.79 12.60
N ASP A 196 0.98 16.41 13.72
CA ASP A 196 1.87 17.19 14.57
C ASP A 196 2.92 16.31 15.27
N VAL A 197 2.51 15.14 15.76
CA VAL A 197 3.45 14.21 16.41
C VAL A 197 4.49 13.72 15.41
N VAL A 198 4.09 13.28 14.20
CA VAL A 198 5.04 12.85 13.17
C VAL A 198 5.99 13.97 12.79
N LYS A 199 5.49 15.19 12.59
CA LYS A 199 6.30 16.36 12.26
C LYS A 199 7.29 16.69 13.36
N THR A 200 6.83 16.82 14.60
CA THR A 200 7.65 17.34 15.72
C THR A 200 8.54 16.25 16.33
N ARG A 201 8.08 14.99 16.35
CA ARG A 201 8.75 13.90 17.05
C ARG A 201 9.54 12.97 16.12
N VAL A 202 9.29 13.01 14.81
CA VAL A 202 9.99 12.17 13.84
C VAL A 202 10.75 13.04 12.83
N PHE A 203 10.06 13.89 12.06
CA PHE A 203 10.73 14.65 11.00
C PHE A 203 11.75 15.65 11.54
N THR A 204 11.36 16.46 12.53
CA THR A 204 12.24 17.50 13.10
C THR A 204 13.53 16.93 13.67
N PRO A 205 13.53 15.89 14.56
CA PRO A 205 14.76 15.32 15.08
C PRO A 205 15.67 14.70 14.01
N LEU A 206 15.08 14.12 12.96
CA LEU A 206 15.82 13.53 11.83
C LEU A 206 16.32 14.57 10.82
N GLY A 207 15.89 15.82 10.93
CA GLY A 207 16.17 16.85 9.93
C GLY A 207 15.50 16.61 8.58
N MET A 208 14.33 15.92 8.58
CA MET A 208 13.50 15.68 7.38
C MET A 208 12.66 16.92 7.07
N SER A 209 13.34 18.02 6.72
CA SER A 209 12.73 19.34 6.57
C SER A 209 11.88 19.51 5.30
N GLU A 210 12.04 18.60 4.34
CA GLU A 210 11.31 18.58 3.07
C GLU A 210 10.25 17.46 3.05
N SER A 211 9.77 17.03 4.23
CA SER A 211 8.72 16.01 4.38
C SER A 211 7.48 16.58 5.06
N GLY A 212 6.30 16.15 4.64
CA GLY A 212 5.03 16.58 5.22
C GLY A 212 3.95 15.51 5.13
N THR A 213 2.78 15.78 5.74
CA THR A 213 1.71 14.79 5.95
C THR A 213 0.40 15.16 5.27
N THR A 214 0.36 16.27 4.51
CA THR A 214 -0.87 16.77 3.88
C THR A 214 -0.73 16.93 2.38
N THR A 215 -1.84 16.81 1.67
CA THR A 215 -1.94 17.09 0.23
C THR A 215 -1.52 18.52 -0.08
N ALA A 216 -1.90 19.48 0.78
CA ALA A 216 -1.53 20.89 0.62
C ALA A 216 -0.01 21.09 0.68
N PHE A 217 0.71 20.38 1.58
CA PHE A 217 2.17 20.43 1.63
C PHE A 217 2.77 19.96 0.30
N PHE A 218 2.32 18.80 -0.22
CA PHE A 218 2.82 18.25 -1.46
C PHE A 218 2.58 19.20 -2.65
N THR A 219 1.37 19.72 -2.81
CA THR A 219 0.98 20.60 -3.92
C THR A 219 1.61 21.99 -3.87
N SER A 220 2.05 22.44 -2.70
CA SER A 220 2.75 23.73 -2.56
C SER A 220 4.19 23.70 -3.08
N SER A 221 4.77 22.51 -3.25
CA SER A 221 6.15 22.35 -3.69
C SER A 221 6.30 22.55 -5.20
N ARG A 222 7.30 23.33 -5.58
CA ARG A 222 7.70 23.50 -6.99
C ARG A 222 8.55 22.32 -7.51
N ASN A 223 9.00 21.43 -6.61
CA ASN A 223 9.79 20.24 -6.95
C ASN A 223 9.02 18.97 -6.53
N ALA A 224 7.78 18.83 -6.95
CA ALA A 224 6.96 17.64 -6.76
C ALA A 224 6.85 16.87 -8.08
N ALA A 225 6.83 15.55 -7.99
CA ALA A 225 6.55 14.67 -9.11
C ALA A 225 5.04 14.65 -9.42
N THR A 226 4.67 14.57 -10.68
CA THR A 226 3.28 14.41 -11.13
C THR A 226 2.95 12.91 -11.20
N PRO A 227 1.77 12.45 -10.76
CA PRO A 227 1.37 11.06 -10.86
C PRO A 227 1.03 10.67 -12.32
N HIS A 228 1.39 9.44 -12.73
CA HIS A 228 1.11 8.92 -14.07
C HIS A 228 0.55 7.51 -14.01
N GLY A 229 -0.52 7.29 -14.75
CA GLY A 229 -1.18 5.99 -14.93
C GLY A 229 -1.29 5.60 -16.40
N ILE A 230 -1.72 4.37 -16.64
CA ILE A 230 -2.00 3.88 -17.99
C ILE A 230 -3.51 3.91 -18.18
N GLU A 231 -4.00 4.84 -19.00
CA GLU A 231 -5.39 4.93 -19.42
C GLU A 231 -5.47 4.71 -20.94
N ASP A 232 -6.40 3.87 -21.37
CA ASP A 232 -6.57 3.47 -22.78
C ASP A 232 -5.24 3.01 -23.45
N GLY A 233 -4.40 2.30 -22.68
CA GLY A 233 -3.09 1.78 -23.12
C GLY A 233 -1.99 2.83 -23.21
N LYS A 234 -2.25 4.09 -22.89
CA LYS A 234 -1.29 5.20 -22.94
C LYS A 234 -0.90 5.65 -21.54
N LEU A 235 0.40 5.89 -21.36
CA LEU A 235 0.92 6.51 -20.14
C LEU A 235 0.60 8.00 -20.18
N GLN A 236 -0.09 8.50 -19.16
CA GLN A 236 -0.49 9.91 -19.06
C GLN A 236 -0.57 10.36 -17.61
N VAL A 237 -0.69 11.67 -17.40
CA VAL A 237 -0.94 12.24 -16.08
C VAL A 237 -2.32 11.82 -15.60
N VAL A 238 -2.40 11.33 -14.37
CA VAL A 238 -3.66 11.01 -13.68
C VAL A 238 -3.91 12.02 -12.56
N PRO A 239 -5.17 12.17 -12.08
CA PRO A 239 -5.46 13.03 -10.94
C PRO A 239 -4.65 12.65 -9.70
N LEU A 240 -4.23 13.67 -8.94
CA LEU A 240 -3.57 13.47 -7.66
C LEU A 240 -4.60 13.09 -6.59
N ASP A 241 -4.33 12.01 -5.86
CA ASP A 241 -5.15 11.63 -4.71
C ASP A 241 -4.97 12.60 -3.55
N SER A 242 -6.09 13.03 -2.96
CA SER A 242 -6.06 13.63 -1.64
C SER A 242 -5.87 12.53 -0.58
N VAL A 243 -4.85 12.70 0.27
CA VAL A 243 -4.46 11.71 1.27
C VAL A 243 -4.71 12.17 2.71
N ASP A 244 -5.41 13.28 2.90
CA ASP A 244 -5.57 13.90 4.22
C ASP A 244 -6.42 13.05 5.16
N ASN A 245 -7.43 12.35 4.63
CA ASN A 245 -8.30 11.44 5.39
C ASN A 245 -7.68 10.06 5.65
N ILE A 246 -6.63 9.68 4.92
CA ILE A 246 -5.88 8.43 5.11
C ILE A 246 -4.47 8.69 5.68
N SER A 247 -4.15 9.93 6.10
CA SER A 247 -2.78 10.32 6.37
C SER A 247 -2.00 9.37 7.31
N PRO A 248 -2.53 8.76 8.38
CA PRO A 248 -1.79 7.79 9.20
C PRO A 248 -1.41 6.49 8.48
N ALA A 249 -2.12 6.14 7.41
CA ALA A 249 -1.87 4.94 6.61
C ALA A 249 -1.04 5.23 5.34
N GLY A 250 -1.15 6.47 4.78
CA GLY A 250 -0.61 6.74 3.44
C GLY A 250 -0.24 8.19 3.13
N GLY A 251 -0.38 9.16 4.06
CA GLY A 251 -0.37 10.58 3.73
C GLY A 251 0.99 11.28 3.68
N ILE A 252 2.11 10.62 3.96
CA ILE A 252 3.41 11.29 3.91
C ILE A 252 3.84 11.54 2.47
N ALA A 253 4.27 12.78 2.22
CA ALA A 253 5.06 13.16 1.06
C ALA A 253 6.50 13.43 1.49
N SER A 254 7.48 12.90 0.73
CA SER A 254 8.90 13.00 1.06
C SER A 254 9.77 12.86 -0.19
N ASN A 255 11.08 12.98 -0.01
CA ASN A 255 12.11 12.75 -1.01
C ASN A 255 13.15 11.74 -0.51
N VAL A 256 14.00 11.24 -1.41
CA VAL A 256 14.97 10.21 -1.03
C VAL A 256 16.09 10.70 -0.11
N THR A 257 16.37 12.00 -0.09
CA THR A 257 17.37 12.60 0.83
C THR A 257 16.87 12.55 2.28
N ASP A 258 15.64 12.95 2.52
CA ASP A 258 15.00 12.87 3.84
C ASP A 258 14.79 11.40 4.26
N LEU A 259 14.28 10.57 3.34
CA LEU A 259 14.10 9.14 3.62
C LEU A 259 15.42 8.42 3.90
N ALA A 260 16.54 8.85 3.33
CA ALA A 260 17.84 8.27 3.69
C ALA A 260 18.20 8.51 5.17
N ARG A 261 17.84 9.67 5.75
CA ARG A 261 18.00 9.94 7.19
C ARG A 261 17.13 8.99 8.03
N TRP A 262 15.89 8.76 7.59
CA TRP A 262 15.01 7.77 8.19
C TRP A 262 15.61 6.36 8.14
N LEU A 263 16.16 5.91 6.98
CA LEU A 263 16.80 4.61 6.85
C LEU A 263 18.00 4.45 7.80
N VAL A 264 18.85 5.48 7.94
CA VAL A 264 19.99 5.47 8.88
C VAL A 264 19.48 5.30 10.31
N CYS A 265 18.48 6.07 10.72
CA CYS A 265 17.86 5.96 12.05
C CYS A 265 17.31 4.55 12.30
N ARG A 266 16.60 3.98 11.34
CA ARG A 266 16.01 2.63 11.45
C ARG A 266 17.09 1.56 11.60
N LEU A 267 18.16 1.63 10.80
CA LEU A 267 19.30 0.68 10.84
C LEU A 267 20.15 0.81 12.09
N ASP A 268 20.10 1.94 12.79
CA ASP A 268 20.76 2.16 14.07
C ASP A 268 19.80 2.12 15.27
N SER A 269 18.73 1.31 15.14
CA SER A 269 17.76 1.03 16.20
C SER A 269 17.17 2.29 16.84
N GLY A 270 16.84 3.28 16.04
CA GLY A 270 16.23 4.54 16.45
C GLY A 270 17.20 5.67 16.77
N ARG A 271 18.52 5.45 16.75
CA ARG A 271 19.52 6.53 16.91
C ARG A 271 19.58 7.39 15.64
N TYR A 272 19.85 8.67 15.81
CA TYR A 272 20.06 9.59 14.69
C TYR A 272 21.33 10.44 14.89
N SER A 273 21.97 10.78 13.78
CA SER A 273 23.18 11.62 13.76
C SER A 273 22.83 13.09 13.98
N GLY A 274 23.64 13.81 14.75
CA GLY A 274 23.50 15.26 14.97
C GLY A 274 23.29 15.72 16.40
N GLY A 275 23.32 14.82 17.40
CA GLY A 275 23.15 15.19 18.80
C GLY A 275 23.08 14.04 19.79
N GLY A 276 23.37 12.82 19.36
CA GLY A 276 23.34 11.63 20.23
C GLY A 276 21.93 11.22 20.68
N GLY A 277 20.88 11.71 20.01
CA GLY A 277 19.49 11.41 20.32
C GLY A 277 19.01 10.07 19.75
N ARG A 278 17.86 9.65 20.24
CA ARG A 278 17.16 8.43 19.83
C ARG A 278 15.68 8.73 19.72
N LEU A 279 15.02 8.30 18.65
CA LEU A 279 13.57 8.44 18.48
C LEU A 279 12.79 7.48 19.38
N PHE A 280 13.22 6.23 19.44
CA PHE A 280 12.63 5.15 20.23
C PHE A 280 13.72 4.17 20.68
N SER A 281 13.46 3.39 21.72
CA SER A 281 14.40 2.45 22.30
C SER A 281 14.75 1.29 21.37
N GLU A 282 15.84 0.57 21.68
CA GLU A 282 16.19 -0.67 20.98
C GLU A 282 15.13 -1.75 21.14
N ALA A 283 14.42 -1.74 22.28
CA ALA A 283 13.32 -2.65 22.53
C ALA A 283 12.21 -2.40 21.50
N GLN A 284 11.82 -1.14 21.27
CA GLN A 284 10.83 -0.79 20.28
C GLN A 284 11.31 -1.06 18.84
N ALA A 285 12.60 -0.83 18.55
CA ALA A 285 13.15 -1.17 17.25
C ALA A 285 13.02 -2.66 16.93
N ARG A 286 13.31 -3.54 17.93
CA ARG A 286 13.13 -4.99 17.81
C ARG A 286 11.68 -5.38 17.70
N GLU A 287 10.79 -4.77 18.51
CA GLU A 287 9.36 -5.06 18.52
C GLU A 287 8.73 -4.78 17.13
N MET A 288 9.02 -3.62 16.54
CA MET A 288 8.51 -3.27 15.23
C MET A 288 8.94 -4.24 14.12
N TRP A 289 10.08 -4.91 14.28
CA TRP A 289 10.62 -5.88 13.30
C TRP A 289 10.48 -7.34 13.76
N SER A 290 9.64 -7.61 14.76
CA SER A 290 9.20 -8.95 15.14
C SER A 290 7.98 -9.36 14.35
N GLY A 291 7.91 -10.64 13.91
CA GLY A 291 6.76 -11.19 13.21
C GLY A 291 5.52 -11.20 14.11
N GLN A 292 4.45 -10.56 13.66
CA GLN A 292 3.16 -10.46 14.37
C GLN A 292 2.07 -11.24 13.65
N THR A 293 2.15 -11.30 12.33
CA THR A 293 1.17 -12.00 11.48
C THR A 293 1.91 -12.77 10.40
N ILE A 294 1.63 -14.05 10.28
CA ILE A 294 2.19 -14.90 9.21
C ILE A 294 1.51 -14.52 7.89
N LEU A 295 2.34 -14.30 6.85
CA LEU A 295 1.87 -14.00 5.51
C LEU A 295 1.82 -15.27 4.67
N PRO A 296 0.81 -15.46 3.80
CA PRO A 296 0.84 -16.51 2.80
C PRO A 296 2.01 -16.30 1.82
N ILE A 297 2.62 -17.39 1.36
CA ILE A 297 3.69 -17.38 0.37
C ILE A 297 3.18 -18.07 -0.89
N PRO A 298 2.49 -17.35 -1.79
CA PRO A 298 2.08 -17.89 -3.07
C PRO A 298 3.30 -18.15 -3.95
N ASP A 299 3.17 -19.09 -4.90
CA ASP A 299 4.20 -19.28 -5.91
C ASP A 299 4.26 -18.05 -6.83
N PRO A 300 5.42 -17.41 -6.95
CA PRO A 300 5.57 -16.28 -7.85
C PRO A 300 5.49 -16.74 -9.31
N PRO A 301 5.12 -15.86 -10.26
CA PRO A 301 5.18 -16.19 -11.66
C PRO A 301 6.61 -16.63 -12.07
N PRO A 302 6.75 -17.52 -13.08
CA PRO A 302 8.04 -18.12 -13.43
C PRO A 302 9.22 -17.15 -13.57
N PRO A 303 9.08 -15.94 -14.17
CA PRO A 303 10.18 -14.98 -14.25
C PRO A 303 10.68 -14.48 -12.89
N LEU A 304 9.85 -14.56 -11.86
CA LEU A 304 10.13 -14.08 -10.50
C LEU A 304 10.35 -15.24 -9.50
N ALA A 305 10.49 -16.48 -9.96
CA ALA A 305 10.62 -17.67 -9.09
C ALA A 305 11.76 -17.54 -8.06
N ALA A 306 12.87 -16.90 -8.44
CA ALA A 306 14.00 -16.64 -7.53
C ALA A 306 13.68 -15.70 -6.36
N LEU A 307 12.53 -15.02 -6.39
CA LEU A 307 12.08 -14.13 -5.32
C LEU A 307 11.20 -14.83 -4.28
N ARG A 308 10.91 -16.13 -4.42
CA ARG A 308 10.11 -16.87 -3.44
C ARG A 308 10.87 -16.92 -2.10
N PRO A 309 10.33 -16.36 -1.01
CA PRO A 309 11.00 -16.40 0.29
C PRO A 309 10.78 -17.75 0.99
N ASN A 310 11.61 -18.06 1.99
CA ASN A 310 11.40 -19.19 2.88
C ASN A 310 10.41 -18.86 4.02
N PHE A 311 10.32 -17.59 4.42
CA PHE A 311 9.32 -17.10 5.36
C PHE A 311 8.84 -15.71 4.95
N ALA A 312 7.60 -15.38 5.33
CA ALA A 312 7.01 -14.05 5.15
C ALA A 312 6.10 -13.73 6.33
N GLU A 313 6.30 -12.57 6.93
CA GLU A 313 5.57 -12.11 8.10
C GLU A 313 5.30 -10.60 7.98
N TYR A 314 4.35 -10.12 8.76
CA TYR A 314 4.12 -8.69 8.98
C TYR A 314 4.45 -8.36 10.43
N GLY A 315 5.25 -7.33 10.64
CA GLY A 315 5.54 -6.74 11.95
C GLY A 315 4.65 -5.53 12.24
N LEU A 316 5.16 -4.55 12.97
CA LEU A 316 4.43 -3.29 13.20
C LEU A 316 4.78 -2.29 12.08
N GLY A 317 3.98 -2.29 11.01
CA GLY A 317 4.17 -1.43 9.86
C GLY A 317 5.26 -1.86 8.88
N TRP A 318 5.69 -3.12 8.94
CA TRP A 318 6.76 -3.66 8.11
C TRP A 318 6.47 -5.08 7.65
N ARG A 319 6.81 -5.37 6.40
CA ARG A 319 6.90 -6.75 5.88
C ARG A 319 8.28 -7.31 6.20
N LEU A 320 8.32 -8.56 6.65
CA LEU A 320 9.53 -9.28 7.02
C LEU A 320 9.64 -10.52 6.14
N ARG A 321 10.78 -10.74 5.52
CA ARG A 321 11.04 -11.93 4.69
C ARG A 321 12.54 -12.19 4.63
N ASP A 322 12.95 -13.28 4.00
CA ASP A 322 14.34 -13.51 3.65
C ASP A 322 14.63 -13.22 2.18
N TYR A 323 15.85 -12.87 1.90
CA TYR A 323 16.44 -12.79 0.57
C TYR A 323 17.95 -13.07 0.65
N LEU A 324 18.46 -13.99 -0.16
CA LEU A 324 19.86 -14.45 -0.16
C LEU A 324 20.34 -14.82 1.26
N GLY A 325 19.50 -15.50 2.04
CA GLY A 325 19.80 -15.94 3.40
C GLY A 325 19.87 -14.82 4.45
N ARG A 326 19.37 -13.63 4.13
CA ARG A 326 19.34 -12.48 5.03
C ARG A 326 17.92 -12.03 5.30
N LYS A 327 17.65 -11.59 6.54
CA LYS A 327 16.38 -10.94 6.88
C LYS A 327 16.27 -9.61 6.12
N VAL A 328 15.17 -9.43 5.42
CA VAL A 328 14.79 -8.19 4.73
C VAL A 328 13.56 -7.63 5.42
N VAL A 329 13.62 -6.35 5.75
CA VAL A 329 12.54 -5.55 6.32
C VAL A 329 12.14 -4.52 5.29
N SER A 330 10.88 -4.52 4.85
CA SER A 330 10.47 -3.64 3.77
C SER A 330 9.01 -3.22 3.88
N HIS A 331 8.66 -2.16 3.19
CA HIS A 331 7.29 -1.83 2.85
C HIS A 331 7.22 -1.19 1.47
N THR A 332 6.11 -1.40 0.78
CA THR A 332 5.79 -0.72 -0.47
C THR A 332 4.70 0.31 -0.23
N GLY A 333 4.58 1.27 -1.11
CA GLY A 333 3.47 2.22 -1.12
C GLY A 333 2.96 2.40 -2.54
N GLY A 334 1.65 2.45 -2.71
CA GLY A 334 0.95 2.75 -3.96
C GLY A 334 -0.17 3.74 -3.71
N LEU A 335 -0.25 4.75 -4.55
CA LEU A 335 -1.37 5.66 -4.76
C LEU A 335 -1.52 5.83 -6.27
N ALA A 336 -2.65 6.35 -6.73
CA ALA A 336 -2.84 6.56 -8.15
C ALA A 336 -1.66 7.30 -8.78
N GLY A 337 -0.96 6.64 -9.68
CA GLY A 337 0.17 7.17 -10.42
C GLY A 337 1.49 7.36 -9.65
N MET A 338 1.63 6.86 -8.43
CA MET A 338 2.88 6.90 -7.65
C MET A 338 3.14 5.61 -6.91
N SER A 339 4.38 5.11 -6.98
CA SER A 339 4.81 3.94 -6.24
C SER A 339 6.10 4.22 -5.47
N SER A 340 6.24 3.59 -4.31
CA SER A 340 7.40 3.74 -3.44
C SER A 340 7.80 2.42 -2.81
N GLN A 341 9.09 2.24 -2.55
CA GLN A 341 9.60 1.08 -1.81
C GLN A 341 10.73 1.46 -0.88
N ILE A 342 10.61 1.04 0.37
CA ILE A 342 11.68 1.09 1.37
C ILE A 342 12.07 -0.35 1.69
N THR A 343 13.38 -0.62 1.66
CA THR A 343 13.95 -1.95 1.94
C THR A 343 15.20 -1.81 2.80
N LEU A 344 15.25 -2.59 3.87
CA LEU A 344 16.34 -2.62 4.84
C LEU A 344 16.87 -4.05 4.97
N VAL A 345 18.18 -4.20 5.04
CA VAL A 345 18.87 -5.46 5.37
C VAL A 345 19.69 -5.20 6.64
N PRO A 346 19.12 -5.43 7.84
CA PRO A 346 19.72 -4.99 9.11
C PRO A 346 21.13 -5.56 9.35
N ALA A 347 21.34 -6.84 9.04
CA ALA A 347 22.64 -7.51 9.21
C ALA A 347 23.77 -6.87 8.37
N GLU A 348 23.42 -6.24 7.24
CA GLU A 348 24.35 -5.56 6.33
C GLU A 348 24.39 -4.05 6.55
N LYS A 349 23.62 -3.54 7.52
CA LYS A 349 23.38 -2.11 7.73
C LYS A 349 23.07 -1.37 6.41
N LEU A 350 22.32 -2.04 5.53
CA LEU A 350 21.97 -1.59 4.18
C LEU A 350 20.52 -1.13 4.16
N GLY A 351 20.26 0.02 3.57
CA GLY A 351 18.93 0.54 3.30
C GLY A 351 18.83 1.08 1.87
N VAL A 352 17.70 0.86 1.25
CA VAL A 352 17.36 1.31 -0.11
C VAL A 352 16.00 1.97 -0.07
N VAL A 353 15.85 3.11 -0.71
CA VAL A 353 14.57 3.75 -0.99
C VAL A 353 14.47 4.08 -2.47
N ILE A 354 13.33 3.76 -3.07
CA ILE A 354 13.01 4.03 -4.47
C ILE A 354 11.62 4.62 -4.53
N LEU A 355 11.50 5.76 -5.20
CA LEU A 355 10.26 6.50 -5.44
C LEU A 355 10.07 6.63 -6.93
N THR A 356 8.85 6.36 -7.44
CA THR A 356 8.50 6.47 -8.86
C THR A 356 7.20 7.22 -9.04
N ASN A 357 7.08 7.96 -10.13
CA ASN A 357 5.86 8.69 -10.48
C ASN A 357 5.02 7.93 -11.53
N SER A 358 4.90 6.63 -11.33
CA SER A 358 4.05 5.74 -12.13
C SER A 358 3.78 4.47 -11.33
N GLU A 359 2.63 3.86 -11.56
CA GLU A 359 2.28 2.55 -11.03
C GLU A 359 2.99 1.47 -11.85
N SER A 360 4.25 1.19 -11.51
CA SER A 360 5.06 0.19 -12.21
C SER A 360 5.93 -0.60 -11.24
N ASP A 361 6.30 -1.81 -11.64
CA ASP A 361 7.23 -2.66 -10.88
C ASP A 361 8.69 -2.20 -10.94
N LEU A 362 8.97 -1.00 -11.48
CA LEU A 362 10.33 -0.48 -11.57
C LEU A 362 11.01 -0.42 -10.19
N MET A 363 10.28 0.02 -9.16
CA MET A 363 10.80 0.08 -7.80
C MET A 363 11.28 -1.28 -7.30
N ALA A 364 10.53 -2.36 -7.59
CA ALA A 364 10.90 -3.73 -7.21
C ALA A 364 12.09 -4.22 -8.02
N ALA A 365 12.10 -4.04 -9.34
CA ALA A 365 13.20 -4.44 -10.22
C ALA A 365 14.53 -3.80 -9.82
N LEU A 366 14.51 -2.51 -9.50
CA LEU A 366 15.70 -1.77 -9.07
C LEU A 366 16.13 -2.17 -7.65
N THR A 367 15.19 -2.44 -6.75
CA THR A 367 15.49 -2.94 -5.40
C THR A 367 16.26 -4.24 -5.46
N TYR A 368 15.75 -5.24 -6.19
CA TYR A 368 16.44 -6.54 -6.29
C TYR A 368 17.76 -6.44 -7.02
N ARG A 369 17.88 -5.57 -8.03
CA ARG A 369 19.17 -5.29 -8.66
C ARG A 369 20.19 -4.75 -7.65
N LEU A 370 19.79 -3.78 -6.81
CA LEU A 370 20.66 -3.23 -5.77
C LEU A 370 21.02 -4.26 -4.69
N LEU A 371 20.05 -5.08 -4.28
CA LEU A 371 20.30 -6.15 -3.32
C LEU A 371 21.28 -7.17 -3.89
N ASP A 372 21.13 -7.60 -5.14
CA ASP A 372 22.07 -8.50 -5.81
C ASP A 372 23.48 -7.94 -5.87
N ASP A 373 23.59 -6.66 -6.25
CA ASP A 373 24.87 -5.98 -6.37
C ASP A 373 25.57 -5.79 -5.02
N LEU A 374 24.82 -5.42 -3.99
CA LEU A 374 25.36 -5.05 -2.69
C LEU A 374 25.51 -6.24 -1.71
N LEU A 375 24.74 -7.32 -1.91
CA LEU A 375 24.81 -8.53 -1.07
C LEU A 375 25.65 -9.65 -1.69
N GLY A 376 26.17 -9.44 -2.90
CA GLY A 376 27.04 -10.43 -3.54
C GLY A 376 26.29 -11.65 -4.08
N ALA A 377 25.17 -11.44 -4.78
CA ALA A 377 24.41 -12.52 -5.40
C ALA A 377 25.25 -13.38 -6.36
N PRO A 378 24.99 -14.69 -6.47
CA PRO A 378 25.61 -15.56 -7.45
C PRO A 378 25.41 -15.05 -8.88
N ARG A 379 26.33 -15.41 -9.78
CA ARG A 379 26.21 -15.09 -11.21
C ARG A 379 25.83 -16.32 -12.01
N PRO A 380 25.11 -16.20 -13.14
CA PRO A 380 24.54 -14.95 -13.70
C PRO A 380 23.39 -14.41 -12.83
N ARG A 381 23.30 -13.07 -12.74
CA ARG A 381 22.20 -12.40 -12.05
C ARG A 381 20.98 -12.35 -12.94
N ALA A 382 19.79 -12.37 -12.35
CA ALA A 382 18.56 -12.12 -13.07
C ALA A 382 18.52 -10.69 -13.65
N ASP A 383 17.96 -10.54 -14.84
CA ASP A 383 17.56 -9.25 -15.37
C ASP A 383 16.17 -8.91 -14.81
N TRP A 384 16.15 -8.26 -13.64
CA TRP A 384 14.92 -7.96 -12.94
C TRP A 384 13.97 -7.04 -13.73
N VAL A 385 14.49 -6.11 -14.53
CA VAL A 385 13.63 -5.28 -15.40
C VAL A 385 12.90 -6.15 -16.41
N ALA A 386 13.58 -7.07 -17.06
CA ALA A 386 12.95 -8.00 -18.00
C ALA A 386 12.00 -8.98 -17.28
N ALA A 387 12.39 -9.48 -16.10
CA ALA A 387 11.60 -10.44 -15.32
C ALA A 387 10.27 -9.82 -14.85
N PHE A 388 10.28 -8.61 -14.32
CA PHE A 388 9.05 -7.91 -13.92
C PHE A 388 8.18 -7.53 -15.11
N ALA A 389 8.77 -7.06 -16.23
CA ALA A 389 8.02 -6.80 -17.45
C ALA A 389 7.31 -8.05 -17.99
N GLN A 390 7.99 -9.20 -17.95
CA GLN A 390 7.38 -10.47 -18.36
C GLN A 390 6.28 -10.93 -17.37
N ALA A 391 6.48 -10.73 -16.07
CA ALA A 391 5.48 -11.04 -15.06
C ALA A 391 4.20 -10.21 -15.24
N ASP A 392 4.34 -8.90 -15.51
CA ASP A 392 3.21 -8.02 -15.85
C ASP A 392 2.45 -8.49 -17.10
N GLN A 393 3.18 -8.87 -18.17
CA GLN A 393 2.56 -9.43 -19.38
C GLN A 393 1.76 -10.71 -19.08
N ILE A 394 2.29 -11.60 -18.24
CA ILE A 394 1.58 -12.82 -17.84
C ILE A 394 0.31 -12.48 -17.04
N ALA A 395 0.40 -11.51 -16.11
CA ALA A 395 -0.75 -11.10 -15.32
C ALA A 395 -1.85 -10.50 -16.20
N ARG A 396 -1.50 -9.59 -17.12
CA ARG A 396 -2.44 -8.99 -18.09
C ARG A 396 -3.07 -10.03 -19.00
N ALA A 397 -2.29 -10.96 -19.57
CA ALA A 397 -2.83 -12.02 -20.42
C ALA A 397 -3.83 -12.92 -19.68
N ARG A 398 -3.59 -13.22 -18.39
CA ARG A 398 -4.54 -13.96 -17.54
C ARG A 398 -5.82 -13.16 -17.30
N ALA A 399 -5.71 -11.87 -17.00
CA ALA A 399 -6.85 -10.99 -16.80
C ALA A 399 -7.69 -10.89 -18.08
N ASP A 400 -7.07 -10.68 -19.24
CA ASP A 400 -7.73 -10.63 -20.53
C ASP A 400 -8.48 -11.95 -20.83
N SER A 401 -7.85 -13.09 -20.56
CA SER A 401 -8.48 -14.41 -20.72
C SER A 401 -9.71 -14.57 -19.82
N THR A 402 -9.64 -14.10 -18.56
CA THR A 402 -10.77 -14.12 -17.63
C THR A 402 -11.92 -13.22 -18.12
N LEU A 403 -11.59 -12.02 -18.58
CA LEU A 403 -12.59 -11.09 -19.13
C LEU A 403 -13.24 -11.62 -20.42
N GLN A 404 -12.47 -12.26 -21.29
CA GLN A 404 -12.99 -12.90 -22.51
C GLN A 404 -13.91 -14.07 -22.17
N ALA A 405 -13.53 -14.92 -21.21
CA ALA A 405 -14.38 -16.03 -20.74
C ALA A 405 -15.70 -15.49 -20.14
N GLY A 406 -15.64 -14.44 -19.33
CA GLY A 406 -16.84 -13.77 -18.80
C GLY A 406 -17.76 -13.23 -19.88
N ARG A 407 -17.19 -12.60 -20.92
CA ARG A 407 -17.96 -12.11 -22.08
C ARG A 407 -18.58 -13.24 -22.91
N ALA A 408 -17.85 -14.33 -23.11
CA ALA A 408 -18.33 -15.49 -23.84
C ALA A 408 -19.45 -16.25 -23.10
N GLY A 409 -19.40 -16.27 -21.75
CA GLY A 409 -20.43 -16.88 -20.91
C GLY A 409 -21.66 -16.00 -20.66
N ARG A 410 -21.64 -14.73 -21.12
CA ARG A 410 -22.75 -13.80 -20.94
C ARG A 410 -23.96 -14.19 -21.78
N ASP A 411 -25.13 -14.18 -21.16
CA ASP A 411 -26.40 -14.20 -21.90
C ASP A 411 -26.71 -12.81 -22.49
N SER A 412 -26.27 -12.60 -23.72
CA SER A 412 -26.46 -11.31 -24.43
C SER A 412 -27.89 -11.02 -24.82
N MET A 413 -28.79 -12.04 -24.78
CA MET A 413 -30.20 -11.90 -25.11
C MET A 413 -31.07 -11.61 -23.89
N SER A 414 -30.52 -11.74 -22.70
CA SER A 414 -31.26 -11.44 -21.46
C SER A 414 -31.64 -9.95 -21.38
N GLN A 415 -32.75 -9.69 -20.72
CA GLN A 415 -33.23 -8.34 -20.43
C GLN A 415 -33.33 -8.13 -18.92
N PRO A 416 -33.26 -6.91 -18.42
CA PRO A 416 -33.58 -6.61 -17.03
C PRO A 416 -35.01 -7.08 -16.71
N SER A 417 -35.20 -7.65 -15.51
CA SER A 417 -36.53 -8.13 -15.07
C SER A 417 -37.53 -7.00 -14.89
N LEU A 418 -37.08 -5.78 -14.69
CA LEU A 418 -37.91 -4.60 -14.48
C LEU A 418 -37.64 -3.52 -15.55
N PRO A 419 -38.62 -2.65 -15.86
CA PRO A 419 -38.33 -1.40 -16.56
C PRO A 419 -37.26 -0.58 -15.83
N LEU A 420 -36.36 0.08 -16.56
CA LEU A 420 -35.22 0.79 -15.98
C LEU A 420 -35.63 1.78 -14.87
N ALA A 421 -36.75 2.47 -15.02
CA ALA A 421 -37.26 3.40 -14.01
C ALA A 421 -37.48 2.75 -12.61
N ARG A 422 -37.66 1.43 -12.55
CA ARG A 422 -37.88 0.71 -11.28
C ARG A 422 -36.61 0.43 -10.50
N TYR A 423 -35.44 0.55 -11.13
CA TYR A 423 -34.13 0.49 -10.44
C TYR A 423 -33.70 1.87 -9.94
N ALA A 424 -34.34 2.95 -10.40
CA ALA A 424 -34.04 4.31 -9.98
C ALA A 424 -34.58 4.59 -8.59
N GLY A 425 -33.79 5.31 -7.78
CA GLY A 425 -34.15 5.71 -6.43
C GLY A 425 -32.94 6.02 -5.57
N PRO A 426 -33.17 6.47 -4.33
CA PRO A 426 -32.13 6.58 -3.31
C PRO A 426 -31.85 5.21 -2.69
N TYR A 427 -30.57 4.96 -2.43
CA TYR A 427 -30.07 3.74 -1.79
C TYR A 427 -29.16 4.09 -0.64
N ARG A 428 -29.05 3.21 0.33
CA ARG A 428 -28.16 3.34 1.50
C ARG A 428 -27.45 2.04 1.80
N ASP A 429 -26.17 2.16 2.06
CA ASP A 429 -25.32 1.15 2.67
C ASP A 429 -24.89 1.62 4.06
N ASP A 430 -24.90 0.74 5.06
CA ASP A 430 -24.57 1.11 6.44
C ASP A 430 -23.09 1.53 6.58
N LEU A 431 -22.18 0.84 5.89
CA LEU A 431 -20.74 1.14 5.90
C LEU A 431 -20.45 2.42 5.11
N TYR A 432 -20.82 2.44 3.83
CA TYR A 432 -20.45 3.53 2.94
C TYR A 432 -21.35 4.78 3.11
N GLY A 433 -22.67 4.59 3.23
CA GLY A 433 -23.65 5.68 3.27
C GLY A 433 -24.56 5.71 2.05
N ASP A 434 -24.90 6.90 1.55
CA ASP A 434 -25.93 7.07 0.53
C ASP A 434 -25.37 6.99 -0.90
N ALA A 435 -26.15 6.37 -1.78
CA ALA A 435 -25.97 6.40 -3.22
C ALA A 435 -27.32 6.70 -3.90
N SER A 436 -27.30 7.11 -5.14
CA SER A 436 -28.52 7.28 -5.94
C SER A 436 -28.37 6.65 -7.30
N VAL A 437 -29.44 6.02 -7.79
CA VAL A 437 -29.59 5.59 -9.17
C VAL A 437 -30.66 6.46 -9.81
N ALA A 438 -30.32 7.17 -10.87
CA ALA A 438 -31.25 8.04 -11.59
C ALA A 438 -31.43 7.55 -13.03
N LEU A 439 -32.64 7.72 -13.60
CA LEU A 439 -32.88 7.49 -15.01
C LEU A 439 -32.70 8.83 -15.75
N GLU A 440 -31.64 8.94 -16.55
CA GLU A 440 -31.27 10.15 -17.30
C GLU A 440 -31.11 9.79 -18.78
N ASP A 441 -31.78 10.47 -19.66
CA ASP A 441 -31.72 10.25 -21.12
C ASP A 441 -31.85 8.77 -21.52
N GLY A 442 -32.72 8.03 -20.80
CA GLY A 442 -32.96 6.61 -21.04
C GLY A 442 -31.92 5.65 -20.52
N ARG A 443 -30.97 6.12 -19.70
CA ARG A 443 -29.91 5.34 -19.05
C ARG A 443 -29.96 5.48 -17.54
N LEU A 444 -29.58 4.42 -16.82
CA LEU A 444 -29.39 4.49 -15.38
C LEU A 444 -28.01 5.09 -15.08
N VAL A 445 -27.95 6.01 -14.13
CA VAL A 445 -26.72 6.66 -13.67
C VAL A 445 -26.60 6.45 -12.17
N LEU A 446 -25.52 5.79 -11.73
CA LEU A 446 -25.18 5.57 -10.33
C LEU A 446 -24.27 6.71 -9.83
N ARG A 447 -24.58 7.24 -8.65
CA ARG A 447 -23.78 8.27 -7.96
C ARG A 447 -23.59 7.92 -6.49
N PHE A 448 -22.36 8.03 -6.04
CA PHE A 448 -22.03 7.92 -4.62
C PHE A 448 -22.05 9.31 -3.98
N SER A 449 -22.77 9.46 -2.87
CA SER A 449 -23.00 10.77 -2.25
C SER A 449 -21.75 11.44 -1.67
N ARG A 450 -20.79 10.62 -1.18
CA ARG A 450 -19.57 11.06 -0.50
C ARG A 450 -18.33 11.02 -1.38
N SER A 451 -18.45 10.49 -2.58
CA SER A 451 -17.35 10.33 -3.55
C SER A 451 -17.74 10.91 -4.90
N PRO A 452 -17.53 12.22 -5.13
CA PRO A 452 -17.99 12.93 -6.33
C PRO A 452 -17.44 12.35 -7.65
N ALA A 453 -16.28 11.68 -7.62
CA ALA A 453 -15.70 11.02 -8.78
C ALA A 453 -16.48 9.76 -9.21
N PHE A 454 -17.20 9.12 -8.27
CA PHE A 454 -17.98 7.92 -8.54
C PHE A 454 -19.37 8.27 -9.13
N VAL A 455 -19.35 8.74 -10.36
CA VAL A 455 -20.53 8.90 -11.24
C VAL A 455 -20.35 7.98 -12.42
N GLY A 456 -21.23 6.98 -12.56
CA GLY A 456 -21.14 5.94 -13.60
C GLY A 456 -22.43 5.71 -14.34
N ASP A 457 -22.35 5.55 -15.66
CA ASP A 457 -23.45 5.11 -16.49
C ASP A 457 -23.58 3.59 -16.36
N LEU A 458 -24.78 3.08 -16.02
CA LEU A 458 -25.06 1.66 -15.88
C LEU A 458 -25.39 1.06 -17.25
N GLU A 459 -24.43 0.34 -17.81
CA GLU A 459 -24.58 -0.44 -19.05
C GLU A 459 -25.14 -1.83 -18.72
N HIS A 460 -26.26 -2.23 -19.34
CA HIS A 460 -26.82 -3.56 -19.09
C HIS A 460 -25.84 -4.66 -19.47
N TRP A 461 -25.57 -5.56 -18.52
CA TRP A 461 -24.68 -6.71 -18.73
C TRP A 461 -25.49 -7.98 -19.04
N GLN A 462 -26.22 -8.48 -18.08
CA GLN A 462 -27.16 -9.61 -18.23
C GLN A 462 -28.13 -9.66 -17.04
N TYR A 463 -29.35 -10.13 -17.27
CA TYR A 463 -30.41 -10.19 -16.24
C TYR A 463 -30.51 -8.85 -15.51
N ASP A 464 -30.46 -8.87 -14.16
CA ASP A 464 -30.49 -7.66 -13.32
C ASP A 464 -29.09 -7.14 -12.97
N THR A 465 -28.06 -7.53 -13.74
CA THR A 465 -26.67 -7.05 -13.59
C THR A 465 -26.35 -6.00 -14.65
N PHE A 466 -25.77 -4.92 -14.20
CA PHE A 466 -25.24 -3.82 -15.02
C PHE A 466 -23.74 -3.67 -14.76
N ILE A 467 -23.04 -2.94 -15.64
CA ILE A 467 -21.67 -2.46 -15.40
C ILE A 467 -21.76 -0.96 -15.20
N ALA A 468 -21.28 -0.49 -14.06
CA ALA A 468 -21.03 0.93 -13.84
C ALA A 468 -19.75 1.33 -14.61
N ARG A 469 -19.95 2.09 -15.69
CA ARG A 469 -18.88 2.72 -16.46
C ARG A 469 -18.62 4.09 -15.84
N TRP A 470 -17.60 4.17 -15.02
CA TRP A 470 -17.29 5.44 -14.37
C TRP A 470 -16.87 6.50 -15.37
N ARG A 471 -17.38 7.72 -15.20
CA ARG A 471 -17.01 8.86 -16.06
C ARG A 471 -15.57 9.30 -15.81
N ALA A 472 -15.07 9.13 -14.60
CA ALA A 472 -13.66 9.27 -14.22
C ALA A 472 -12.88 8.00 -14.61
N LYS A 473 -12.08 8.06 -15.66
CA LYS A 473 -11.45 6.89 -16.32
C LYS A 473 -10.37 6.19 -15.51
N HIS A 474 -9.85 6.83 -14.47
CA HIS A 474 -8.90 6.24 -13.54
C HIS A 474 -9.58 5.35 -12.47
N LEU A 475 -10.92 5.29 -12.43
CA LEU A 475 -11.65 4.40 -11.54
C LEU A 475 -11.93 3.06 -12.23
N GLU A 476 -11.83 1.98 -11.48
CA GLU A 476 -12.12 0.63 -11.96
C GLU A 476 -13.63 0.40 -12.10
N ASP A 477 -14.07 0.00 -13.29
CA ASP A 477 -15.48 -0.33 -13.56
C ASP A 477 -15.96 -1.46 -12.65
N ALA A 478 -17.26 -1.43 -12.31
CA ALA A 478 -17.85 -2.41 -11.40
C ALA A 478 -19.12 -3.04 -11.94
N TYR A 479 -19.28 -4.34 -11.74
CA TYR A 479 -20.60 -4.98 -11.82
C TYR A 479 -21.51 -4.44 -10.72
N VAL A 480 -22.76 -4.16 -11.07
CA VAL A 480 -23.84 -3.75 -10.18
C VAL A 480 -24.98 -4.73 -10.36
N THR A 481 -25.17 -5.64 -9.41
CA THR A 481 -26.19 -6.70 -9.49
C THR A 481 -27.33 -6.38 -8.53
N PHE A 482 -28.51 -6.17 -9.08
CA PHE A 482 -29.73 -5.97 -8.31
C PHE A 482 -30.35 -7.31 -7.95
N ALA A 483 -30.86 -7.42 -6.72
CA ALA A 483 -31.69 -8.51 -6.27
C ALA A 483 -33.13 -8.01 -6.05
N LEU A 484 -34.11 -8.84 -6.39
CA LEU A 484 -35.52 -8.52 -6.28
C LEU A 484 -36.16 -9.26 -5.09
N THR A 485 -37.18 -8.63 -4.50
CA THR A 485 -38.09 -9.25 -3.55
C THR A 485 -39.07 -10.20 -4.27
N PRO A 486 -39.76 -11.11 -3.57
CA PRO A 486 -40.76 -12.00 -4.18
C PRO A 486 -41.91 -11.28 -4.91
N ASP A 487 -42.22 -10.05 -4.49
CA ASP A 487 -43.25 -9.19 -5.14
C ASP A 487 -42.69 -8.33 -6.26
N GLY A 488 -41.44 -8.54 -6.67
CA GLY A 488 -40.82 -7.89 -7.81
C GLY A 488 -40.38 -6.46 -7.61
N ALA A 489 -40.12 -6.04 -6.37
CA ALA A 489 -39.45 -4.77 -6.08
C ALA A 489 -37.93 -4.98 -5.95
N VAL A 490 -37.12 -3.91 -6.09
CA VAL A 490 -35.70 -4.00 -5.80
C VAL A 490 -35.50 -4.15 -4.29
N ASP A 491 -34.82 -5.23 -3.85
CA ASP A 491 -34.40 -5.44 -2.45
C ASP A 491 -33.09 -4.76 -2.14
N ARG A 492 -32.08 -4.93 -3.03
CA ARG A 492 -30.73 -4.41 -2.84
C ARG A 492 -29.95 -4.43 -4.15
N PHE A 493 -28.79 -3.76 -4.16
CA PHE A 493 -27.74 -4.08 -5.11
C PHE A 493 -26.40 -4.30 -4.41
N GLN A 494 -25.57 -5.13 -5.04
CA GLN A 494 -24.19 -5.42 -4.64
C GLN A 494 -23.27 -5.13 -5.82
N MET A 495 -21.98 -4.97 -5.51
CA MET A 495 -21.00 -4.60 -6.52
C MET A 495 -19.78 -5.50 -6.48
N ALA A 496 -19.08 -5.60 -7.61
CA ALA A 496 -17.79 -6.27 -7.72
C ALA A 496 -16.97 -5.62 -8.85
N ALA A 497 -15.65 -5.54 -8.68
CA ALA A 497 -14.81 -5.02 -9.75
C ALA A 497 -14.93 -5.87 -11.03
N VAL A 498 -14.89 -5.22 -12.20
CA VAL A 498 -14.91 -5.92 -13.50
C VAL A 498 -13.53 -6.50 -13.80
N SER A 499 -12.47 -5.75 -13.57
CA SER A 499 -11.10 -6.17 -13.84
C SER A 499 -10.57 -7.10 -12.73
N PRO A 500 -10.00 -8.27 -13.09
CA PRO A 500 -9.27 -9.09 -12.12
C PRO A 500 -7.97 -8.44 -11.61
N LEU A 501 -7.54 -7.33 -12.22
CA LEU A 501 -6.36 -6.54 -11.82
C LEU A 501 -6.74 -5.28 -11.03
N ALA A 502 -8.02 -5.09 -10.71
CA ALA A 502 -8.44 -3.97 -9.87
C ALA A 502 -7.67 -3.96 -8.56
N ASP A 503 -7.24 -2.77 -8.13
CA ASP A 503 -6.61 -2.62 -6.82
C ASP A 503 -7.61 -2.98 -5.72
N PHE A 504 -7.12 -3.60 -4.64
CA PHE A 504 -7.96 -4.06 -3.53
C PHE A 504 -8.67 -2.92 -2.79
N SER A 505 -8.22 -1.66 -2.96
CA SER A 505 -8.90 -0.50 -2.40
C SER A 505 -10.24 -0.19 -3.08
N PHE A 506 -10.52 -0.82 -4.24
CA PHE A 506 -11.87 -0.87 -4.80
C PHE A 506 -12.68 -2.00 -4.14
N ASP A 507 -12.92 -1.89 -2.84
CA ASP A 507 -13.61 -2.89 -2.02
C ASP A 507 -15.13 -2.95 -2.25
N TYR A 508 -15.56 -2.89 -3.53
CA TYR A 508 -16.96 -2.93 -3.96
C TYR A 508 -17.74 -4.12 -3.37
N GLN A 509 -17.08 -5.25 -3.12
CA GLN A 509 -17.68 -6.47 -2.57
C GLN A 509 -18.22 -6.29 -1.15
N ASP A 510 -17.76 -5.28 -0.41
CA ASP A 510 -18.21 -5.01 0.96
C ASP A 510 -19.48 -4.15 0.99
N LEU A 511 -19.91 -3.60 -0.16
CA LEU A 511 -21.06 -2.73 -0.28
C LEU A 511 -22.36 -3.52 -0.46
N LEU A 512 -23.39 -3.11 0.29
CA LEU A 512 -24.74 -3.68 0.23
C LEU A 512 -25.78 -2.56 0.28
N PHE A 513 -26.09 -1.99 -0.86
CA PHE A 513 -27.03 -0.89 -0.96
C PHE A 513 -28.49 -1.38 -0.97
N ARG A 514 -29.31 -0.82 -0.09
CA ARG A 514 -30.76 -1.06 -0.03
C ARG A 514 -31.55 0.20 -0.39
N PRO A 515 -32.72 0.05 -1.04
CA PRO A 515 -33.59 1.20 -1.29
C PRO A 515 -33.95 1.91 0.02
N VAL A 516 -33.91 3.24 -0.01
CA VAL A 516 -34.41 4.07 1.08
C VAL A 516 -35.83 4.45 0.74
N ALA A 517 -36.79 4.16 1.65
CA ALA A 517 -38.16 4.59 1.46
C ALA A 517 -38.21 6.11 1.29
N ALA A 518 -38.93 6.60 0.27
CA ALA A 518 -39.15 8.03 0.14
C ALA A 518 -39.79 8.54 1.44
N PRO A 519 -39.35 9.69 1.96
CA PRO A 519 -40.05 10.31 3.09
C PRO A 519 -41.51 10.49 2.73
N ARG A 520 -42.43 9.95 3.57
CA ARG A 520 -43.86 10.07 3.38
C ARG A 520 -44.32 11.51 3.52
#